data_f11253da18fb39a1566cbcc8ea48d886
#
_entry.id   f11253da18fb39a1566cbcc8ea48d886
#
_cell.length_a   1.000
_cell.length_b   1.000
_cell.length_c   1.000
_cell.angle_alpha   90.00
_cell.angle_beta   90.00
_cell.angle_gamma   90.00
#
_symmetry.space_group_name_H-M   'P 1'
#
loop_
_entity.id
_entity.type
_entity.pdbx_description
1 polymer ?
#
loop_
_entity_poly.entity_id
_entity_poly.type
_entity_poly.pdbx_seq_one_letter_code
_entity_poly.pdbx_strand_id
1 'polypeptide(L)'
;MITDNFLRLSGSLTAGSATGQAITTTANSTNVVDLSLARDIGEGKELYVQFTVGTAFTAVGSATLTPTIVVSSADTLAASPITIGTSGTIAVASLIAGYTFVISLNPQLFGSATTVSSLGARYLGAVYTVATGPMTAGTITADIVTGIQDGKKFYASGFSIV
;
A
#
# COMPACT_ATOMS: atom_id res chain seq x y z
N MET A 1 -5.12 -16.05 1.41
CA MET A 1 -4.02 -15.16 1.87
C MET A 1 -4.14 -15.03 3.38
N ILE A 2 -3.06 -15.27 4.10
CA ILE A 2 -3.01 -15.02 5.54
C ILE A 2 -2.40 -13.63 5.71
N THR A 3 -3.14 -12.71 6.32
CA THR A 3 -2.69 -11.35 6.61
C THR A 3 -2.31 -11.25 8.08
N ASP A 4 -1.16 -10.65 8.35
CA ASP A 4 -0.70 -10.38 9.70
C ASP A 4 -1.02 -8.91 10.06
N ASN A 5 -1.59 -8.70 11.23
CA ASN A 5 -1.90 -7.35 11.71
C ASN A 5 -0.65 -6.47 11.89
N PHE A 6 0.50 -7.07 12.20
CA PHE A 6 1.79 -6.35 12.29
C PHE A 6 2.35 -5.91 10.94
N LEU A 7 1.87 -6.51 9.84
CA LEU A 7 2.26 -6.17 8.47
C LEU A 7 1.19 -5.33 7.76
N ARG A 8 0.19 -4.86 8.50
CA ARG A 8 -0.85 -3.98 7.97
C ARG A 8 -0.42 -2.53 8.09
N LEU A 9 -0.28 -1.85 6.95
CA LEU A 9 0.05 -0.43 6.86
C LEU A 9 -1.20 0.44 7.03
N SER A 10 -2.35 0.05 6.48
CA SER A 10 -3.58 0.85 6.53
C SER A 10 -4.77 0.06 6.97
N GLY A 11 -5.53 0.66 7.89
CA GLY A 11 -6.69 0.04 8.51
C GLY A 11 -6.35 -0.71 9.79
N SER A 12 -7.35 -1.34 10.36
CA SER A 12 -7.23 -2.12 11.60
C SER A 12 -7.93 -3.47 11.47
N LEU A 13 -7.49 -4.43 12.28
CA LEU A 13 -8.13 -5.73 12.44
C LEU A 13 -8.55 -5.85 13.89
N THR A 14 -9.85 -5.91 14.14
CA THR A 14 -10.41 -6.03 15.48
C THR A 14 -11.44 -7.17 15.48
N ALA A 15 -11.23 -8.17 16.35
CA ALA A 15 -12.20 -9.25 16.62
C ALA A 15 -12.87 -9.86 15.37
N GLY A 16 -12.07 -10.17 14.32
CA GLY A 16 -12.58 -10.80 13.09
C GLY A 16 -13.14 -9.84 12.05
N SER A 17 -13.07 -8.52 12.29
CA SER A 17 -13.48 -7.50 11.33
C SER A 17 -12.28 -6.66 10.88
N ALA A 18 -12.08 -6.54 9.58
CA ALA A 18 -11.10 -5.63 9.00
C ALA A 18 -11.77 -4.30 8.66
N THR A 19 -11.25 -3.21 9.22
CA THR A 19 -11.72 -1.86 8.93
C THR A 19 -10.65 -1.14 8.12
N GLY A 20 -10.99 -0.61 6.95
CA GLY A 20 -10.08 0.17 6.13
C GLY A 20 -9.83 1.56 6.70
N GLN A 21 -8.69 2.13 6.39
CA GLN A 21 -8.38 3.54 6.67
C GLN A 21 -9.21 4.42 5.75
N ALA A 22 -9.92 5.39 6.32
CA ALA A 22 -10.63 6.42 5.54
C ALA A 22 -9.63 7.41 4.93
N ILE A 23 -9.74 7.63 3.62
CA ILE A 23 -8.90 8.58 2.89
C ILE A 23 -9.79 9.62 2.21
N THR A 24 -9.90 10.80 2.80
CA THR A 24 -10.65 11.92 2.22
C THR A 24 -9.73 13.02 1.68
N THR A 25 -8.54 13.13 2.25
CA THR A 25 -7.48 14.06 1.84
C THR A 25 -6.15 13.32 1.79
N THR A 26 -5.10 13.97 1.31
CA THR A 26 -3.74 13.42 1.38
C THR A 26 -3.42 13.02 2.82
N ALA A 27 -3.01 11.77 3.02
CA ALA A 27 -2.76 11.19 4.33
C ALA A 27 -1.67 10.11 4.28
N ASN A 28 -1.03 9.88 5.40
CA ASN A 28 -0.12 8.75 5.59
C ASN A 28 -0.90 7.52 6.07
N SER A 29 -0.32 6.33 5.90
CA SER A 29 -0.88 5.10 6.46
C SER A 29 -1.02 5.19 7.98
N THR A 30 -2.07 4.55 8.51
CA THR A 30 -2.35 4.53 9.97
C THR A 30 -1.24 3.85 10.76
N ASN A 31 -0.56 2.90 10.15
CA ASN A 31 0.53 2.16 10.76
C ASN A 31 1.79 2.27 9.91
N VAL A 32 2.92 2.12 10.55
CA VAL A 32 4.24 2.02 9.93
C VAL A 32 4.96 0.79 10.45
N VAL A 33 5.79 0.19 9.62
CA VAL A 33 6.66 -0.91 10.02
C VAL A 33 8.01 -0.35 10.37
N ASP A 34 8.46 -0.59 11.59
CA ASP A 34 9.81 -0.29 12.04
C ASP A 34 10.77 -1.37 11.51
N LEU A 35 11.59 -1.02 10.55
CA LEU A 35 12.56 -1.91 9.95
C LEU A 35 13.77 -2.18 10.88
N SER A 36 13.88 -1.46 12.01
CA SER A 36 15.00 -1.48 12.93
C SER A 36 16.34 -1.13 12.27
N LEU A 37 17.29 -0.68 13.06
CA LEU A 37 18.65 -0.44 12.56
C LEU A 37 19.33 -1.77 12.19
N ALA A 38 19.92 -1.84 10.99
CA ALA A 38 20.81 -2.90 10.53
C ALA A 38 20.21 -4.31 10.56
N ARG A 39 19.04 -4.52 9.99
CA ARG A 39 18.62 -5.86 9.59
C ARG A 39 19.08 -6.11 8.16
N ASP A 40 19.95 -7.10 8.02
CA ASP A 40 20.12 -7.78 6.75
C ASP A 40 18.86 -8.61 6.53
N ILE A 41 17.94 -8.09 5.71
CA ILE A 41 16.76 -8.85 5.28
C ILE A 41 17.09 -9.80 4.12
N GLY A 42 18.37 -9.87 3.75
CA GLY A 42 18.88 -10.73 2.70
C GLY A 42 18.36 -10.35 1.32
N GLU A 43 18.92 -10.96 0.30
CA GLU A 43 18.36 -10.97 -1.06
C GLU A 43 17.13 -11.90 -1.06
N GLY A 44 16.09 -11.51 -0.32
CA GLY A 44 14.95 -12.36 -0.02
C GLY A 44 13.94 -12.42 -1.13
N LYS A 45 12.91 -13.19 -0.87
CA LYS A 45 11.72 -13.31 -1.70
C LYS A 45 11.08 -11.93 -1.91
N GLU A 46 10.60 -11.67 -3.11
CA GLU A 46 9.85 -10.45 -3.43
C GLU A 46 8.69 -10.25 -2.45
N LEU A 47 8.57 -9.04 -1.95
CA LEU A 47 7.46 -8.59 -1.13
C LEU A 47 6.56 -7.67 -1.94
N TYR A 48 5.31 -7.66 -1.57
CA TYR A 48 4.29 -6.81 -2.20
C TYR A 48 3.49 -6.10 -1.12
N VAL A 49 3.01 -4.90 -1.43
CA VAL A 49 1.93 -4.29 -0.67
C VAL A 49 0.65 -4.45 -1.47
N GLN A 50 -0.29 -5.19 -0.93
CA GLN A 50 -1.61 -5.35 -1.51
C GLN A 50 -2.55 -4.33 -0.89
N PHE A 51 -3.18 -3.56 -1.75
CA PHE A 51 -4.21 -2.60 -1.40
C PHE A 51 -5.57 -3.17 -1.75
N THR A 52 -6.54 -2.98 -0.87
CA THR A 52 -7.92 -3.38 -1.11
C THR A 52 -8.85 -2.24 -0.71
N VAL A 53 -9.69 -1.82 -1.65
CA VAL A 53 -10.72 -0.82 -1.39
C VAL A 53 -11.88 -1.48 -0.62
N GLY A 54 -12.10 -1.05 0.60
CA GLY A 54 -13.20 -1.55 1.44
C GLY A 54 -14.53 -0.88 1.10
N THR A 55 -14.56 0.45 1.21
CA THR A 55 -15.69 1.27 0.79
C THR A 55 -15.30 2.03 -0.47
N ALA A 56 -16.16 2.04 -1.47
CA ALA A 56 -15.92 2.76 -2.71
C ALA A 56 -15.58 4.23 -2.43
N PHE A 57 -14.62 4.75 -3.17
CA PHE A 57 -14.28 6.17 -3.09
C PHE A 57 -15.29 7.00 -3.85
N THR A 58 -15.61 8.15 -3.30
CA THR A 58 -16.47 9.16 -3.91
C THR A 58 -15.83 10.52 -3.79
N ALA A 59 -16.08 11.40 -4.74
CA ALA A 59 -15.62 12.77 -4.73
C ALA A 59 -16.56 13.67 -5.54
N VAL A 60 -16.49 14.95 -5.28
CA VAL A 60 -17.10 15.97 -6.14
C VAL A 60 -16.05 16.33 -7.20
N GLY A 61 -16.24 15.84 -8.43
CA GLY A 61 -15.31 16.09 -9.54
C GLY A 61 -14.40 14.89 -9.85
N SER A 62 -13.29 15.17 -10.52
CA SER A 62 -12.36 14.18 -11.06
C SER A 62 -11.20 13.90 -10.11
N ALA A 63 -11.47 13.65 -8.83
CA ALA A 63 -10.42 13.38 -7.86
C ALA A 63 -9.64 12.10 -8.20
N THR A 64 -8.40 12.07 -7.80
CA THR A 64 -7.50 10.95 -8.02
C THR A 64 -6.77 10.58 -6.73
N LEU A 65 -6.41 9.31 -6.61
CA LEU A 65 -5.60 8.76 -5.54
C LEU A 65 -4.30 8.21 -6.12
N THR A 66 -3.18 8.59 -5.52
CA THR A 66 -1.86 8.03 -5.85
C THR A 66 -1.25 7.42 -4.60
N PRO A 67 -1.44 6.13 -4.37
CA PRO A 67 -0.74 5.39 -3.32
C PRO A 67 0.74 5.25 -3.66
N THR A 68 1.58 5.56 -2.68
CA THR A 68 3.05 5.50 -2.78
C THR A 68 3.59 4.81 -1.53
N ILE A 69 4.49 3.87 -1.70
CA ILE A 69 5.22 3.26 -0.59
C ILE A 69 6.50 4.05 -0.38
N VAL A 70 6.72 4.44 0.86
CA VAL A 70 7.88 5.23 1.25
C VAL A 70 8.60 4.61 2.44
N VAL A 71 9.89 4.88 2.53
CA VAL A 71 10.68 4.71 3.74
C VAL A 71 11.12 6.08 4.26
N SER A 72 11.17 6.24 5.57
CA SER A 72 11.47 7.52 6.21
C SER A 72 12.31 7.32 7.46
N SER A 73 13.05 8.36 7.86
CA SER A 73 13.76 8.38 9.13
C SER A 73 12.85 8.62 10.35
N ALA A 74 11.62 9.07 10.11
CA ALA A 74 10.63 9.29 11.16
C ALA A 74 9.38 8.42 10.93
N ASP A 75 8.76 7.99 12.03
CA ASP A 75 7.52 7.22 12.05
C ASP A 75 6.32 7.97 11.44
N THR A 76 6.37 9.29 11.46
CA THR A 76 5.37 10.15 10.80
C THR A 76 5.47 10.16 9.28
N LEU A 77 6.47 9.49 8.69
CA LEU A 77 6.80 9.50 7.25
C LEU A 77 7.07 10.90 6.66
N ALA A 78 7.25 11.90 7.51
CA ALA A 78 7.43 13.29 7.08
C ALA A 78 8.90 13.69 6.89
N ALA A 79 9.83 12.98 7.52
CA ALA A 79 11.26 13.28 7.46
C ALA A 79 11.94 12.51 6.34
N SER A 80 12.41 13.24 5.34
CA SER A 80 13.17 12.70 4.19
C SER A 80 12.56 11.40 3.61
N PRO A 81 11.29 11.40 3.21
CA PRO A 81 10.67 10.21 2.67
C PRO A 81 11.31 9.84 1.32
N ILE A 82 11.65 8.57 1.17
CA ILE A 82 12.18 8.00 -0.07
C ILE A 82 11.10 7.09 -0.65
N THR A 83 10.67 7.38 -1.86
CA THR A 83 9.71 6.54 -2.59
C THR A 83 10.38 5.26 -3.06
N ILE A 84 9.82 4.12 -2.67
CA ILE A 84 10.28 2.79 -3.10
C ILE A 84 9.31 2.10 -4.06
N GLY A 85 8.09 2.59 -4.14
CA GLY A 85 7.10 2.08 -5.10
C GLY A 85 5.88 2.99 -5.19
N THR A 86 5.23 2.97 -6.33
CA THR A 86 3.98 3.71 -6.57
C THR A 86 3.04 2.92 -7.46
N SER A 87 1.74 3.06 -7.23
CA SER A 87 0.72 2.49 -8.12
C SER A 87 0.49 3.33 -9.38
N GLY A 88 1.04 4.55 -9.41
CA GLY A 88 0.55 5.58 -10.31
C GLY A 88 -0.77 6.17 -9.86
N THR A 89 -1.30 7.11 -10.64
CA THR A 89 -2.52 7.84 -10.34
C THR A 89 -3.75 7.02 -10.73
N ILE A 90 -4.66 6.82 -9.79
CA ILE A 90 -5.90 6.06 -9.98
C ILE A 90 -7.08 7.04 -9.88
N ALA A 91 -7.94 7.07 -10.90
CA ALA A 91 -9.15 7.88 -10.88
C ALA A 91 -10.16 7.36 -9.84
N VAL A 92 -10.89 8.25 -9.17
CA VAL A 92 -11.90 7.90 -8.17
C VAL A 92 -12.93 6.91 -8.70
N ALA A 93 -13.31 7.01 -9.97
CA ALA A 93 -14.27 6.11 -10.61
C ALA A 93 -13.81 4.64 -10.68
N SER A 94 -12.51 4.40 -10.62
CA SER A 94 -11.92 3.04 -10.61
C SER A 94 -11.80 2.46 -9.21
N LEU A 95 -11.92 3.28 -8.17
CA LEU A 95 -11.76 2.88 -6.76
C LEU A 95 -13.09 2.36 -6.18
N ILE A 96 -13.67 1.35 -6.82
CA ILE A 96 -14.89 0.69 -6.37
C ILE A 96 -14.62 -0.29 -5.22
N ALA A 97 -15.62 -0.61 -4.42
CA ALA A 97 -15.48 -1.59 -3.34
C ALA A 97 -15.03 -2.95 -3.89
N GLY A 98 -14.05 -3.55 -3.23
CA GLY A 98 -13.42 -4.80 -3.65
C GLY A 98 -12.34 -4.66 -4.73
N TYR A 99 -12.07 -3.45 -5.24
CA TYR A 99 -10.93 -3.23 -6.13
C TYR A 99 -9.62 -3.48 -5.39
N THR A 100 -8.76 -4.29 -5.98
CA THR A 100 -7.45 -4.63 -5.43
C THR A 100 -6.35 -4.30 -6.43
N PHE A 101 -5.24 -3.80 -5.92
CA PHE A 101 -4.02 -3.58 -6.70
C PHE A 101 -2.80 -3.80 -5.82
N VAL A 102 -1.65 -3.92 -6.44
CA VAL A 102 -0.39 -4.29 -5.75
C VAL A 102 0.72 -3.36 -6.16
N ILE A 103 1.58 -3.04 -5.20
CA ILE A 103 2.87 -2.40 -5.43
C ILE A 103 3.94 -3.40 -5.04
N SER A 104 4.82 -3.74 -5.98
CA SER A 104 6.00 -4.57 -5.71
C SER A 104 7.01 -3.79 -4.86
N LEU A 105 7.52 -4.43 -3.82
CA LEU A 105 8.63 -3.93 -3.03
C LEU A 105 9.91 -4.60 -3.51
N ASN A 106 10.84 -3.82 -4.02
CA ASN A 106 12.14 -4.34 -4.40
C ASN A 106 13.02 -4.47 -3.14
N PRO A 107 13.37 -5.70 -2.71
CA PRO A 107 14.21 -5.91 -1.52
C PRO A 107 15.56 -5.23 -1.61
N GLN A 108 16.12 -5.09 -2.80
CA GLN A 108 17.40 -4.41 -3.01
C GLN A 108 17.36 -2.92 -2.64
N LEU A 109 16.19 -2.28 -2.69
CA LEU A 109 16.04 -0.90 -2.26
C LEU A 109 16.10 -0.76 -0.72
N PHE A 110 15.77 -1.82 0.02
CA PHE A 110 15.92 -1.86 1.47
C PHE A 110 17.35 -2.16 1.91
N GLY A 111 18.07 -2.95 1.13
CA GLY A 111 19.44 -3.39 1.42
C GLY A 111 20.52 -2.52 0.80
N SER A 112 20.19 -1.58 -0.07
CA SER A 112 21.17 -0.69 -0.67
C SER A 112 21.69 0.29 0.38
N ALA A 113 22.92 0.05 0.85
CA ALA A 113 23.64 0.93 1.77
C ALA A 113 23.72 2.39 1.29
N THR A 114 23.56 2.61 -0.01
CA THR A 114 23.62 3.93 -0.62
C THR A 114 22.29 4.68 -0.64
N THR A 115 21.15 3.97 -0.59
CA THR A 115 19.84 4.63 -0.80
C THR A 115 19.01 4.71 0.47
N VAL A 116 18.95 3.63 1.25
CA VAL A 116 18.06 3.55 2.42
C VAL A 116 18.85 3.59 3.73
N SER A 117 19.91 2.81 3.83
CA SER A 117 20.74 2.71 5.04
C SER A 117 21.56 3.97 5.30
N SER A 118 22.12 4.60 4.26
CA SER A 118 22.91 5.82 4.40
C SER A 118 22.09 7.06 4.77
N LEU A 119 20.78 7.03 4.52
CA LEU A 119 19.84 8.12 4.82
C LEU A 119 19.11 7.91 6.14
N GLY A 120 19.42 6.84 6.89
CA GLY A 120 18.79 6.55 8.19
C GLY A 120 17.30 6.21 8.08
N ALA A 121 16.84 5.78 6.92
CA ALA A 121 15.46 5.39 6.73
C ALA A 121 15.16 4.11 7.53
N ARG A 122 14.23 4.20 8.47
CA ARG A 122 13.90 3.16 9.42
C ARG A 122 12.45 2.70 9.32
N TYR A 123 11.57 3.60 8.92
CA TYR A 123 10.13 3.35 8.95
C TYR A 123 9.59 3.19 7.55
N LEU A 124 8.88 2.10 7.32
CA LEU A 124 8.19 1.79 6.06
C LEU A 124 6.69 2.07 6.22
N GLY A 125 6.12 2.80 5.29
CA GLY A 125 4.70 3.11 5.29
C GLY A 125 4.17 3.46 3.91
N ALA A 126 2.89 3.78 3.84
CA ALA A 126 2.24 4.26 2.62
C ALA A 126 1.82 5.73 2.76
N VAL A 127 1.93 6.46 1.67
CA VAL A 127 1.43 7.82 1.53
C VAL A 127 0.36 7.82 0.45
N TYR A 128 -0.79 8.38 0.76
CA TYR A 128 -1.93 8.51 -0.14
C TYR A 128 -2.03 9.97 -0.58
N THR A 129 -1.65 10.25 -1.80
CA THR A 129 -1.81 11.60 -2.36
C THR A 129 -3.16 11.72 -3.05
N VAL A 130 -3.99 12.63 -2.55
CA VAL A 130 -5.27 13.00 -3.17
C VAL A 130 -5.08 14.28 -3.97
N ALA A 131 -5.42 14.24 -5.25
CA ALA A 131 -5.36 15.41 -6.13
C ALA A 131 -6.72 15.69 -6.78
N THR A 132 -6.92 16.92 -7.22
CA THR A 132 -8.13 17.41 -7.92
C THR A 132 -9.39 17.38 -7.03
N GLY A 133 -9.25 17.82 -5.79
CA GLY A 133 -10.33 18.01 -4.81
C GLY A 133 -10.29 16.97 -3.69
N PRO A 134 -10.99 17.21 -2.59
CA PRO A 134 -11.11 16.20 -1.55
C PRO A 134 -11.99 15.05 -2.02
N MET A 135 -11.73 13.87 -1.50
CA MET A 135 -12.69 12.77 -1.56
C MET A 135 -13.73 12.92 -0.46
N THR A 136 -14.94 12.48 -0.72
CA THR A 136 -16.07 12.60 0.23
C THR A 136 -16.25 11.32 1.04
N ALA A 137 -15.84 10.18 0.49
CA ALA A 137 -15.81 8.89 1.17
C ALA A 137 -14.78 7.97 0.51
N GLY A 138 -14.46 6.87 1.18
CA GLY A 138 -13.60 5.80 0.69
C GLY A 138 -12.73 5.26 1.81
N THR A 139 -12.56 3.94 1.83
CA THR A 139 -11.66 3.28 2.76
C THR A 139 -10.75 2.30 2.03
N ILE A 140 -9.52 2.17 2.52
CA ILE A 140 -8.52 1.27 1.93
C ILE A 140 -7.80 0.51 3.04
N THR A 141 -7.52 -0.76 2.79
CA THR A 141 -6.55 -1.54 3.57
C THR A 141 -5.28 -1.71 2.75
N ALA A 142 -4.14 -1.77 3.42
CA ALA A 142 -2.86 -2.03 2.80
C ALA A 142 -2.08 -3.03 3.66
N ASP A 143 -1.78 -4.18 3.09
CA ASP A 143 -1.12 -5.29 3.78
C ASP A 143 0.16 -5.68 3.04
N ILE A 144 1.26 -5.89 3.77
CA ILE A 144 2.50 -6.44 3.23
C ILE A 144 2.33 -7.95 3.11
N VAL A 145 2.56 -8.49 1.92
CA VAL A 145 2.35 -9.90 1.61
C VAL A 145 3.53 -10.49 0.82
N THR A 146 3.77 -11.77 0.97
CA THR A 146 4.83 -12.52 0.26
C THR A 146 4.35 -13.16 -1.04
N GLY A 147 3.07 -13.12 -1.32
CA GLY A 147 2.45 -13.69 -2.51
C GLY A 147 1.08 -13.10 -2.75
N ILE A 148 0.80 -12.83 -4.01
CA ILE A 148 -0.48 -12.31 -4.45
C ILE A 148 -1.38 -13.51 -4.70
N GLN A 149 -2.46 -13.62 -3.94
CA GLN A 149 -3.55 -14.51 -4.28
C GLN A 149 -4.66 -13.68 -4.89
N ASP A 150 -4.75 -13.72 -6.20
CA ASP A 150 -5.91 -13.18 -6.89
C ASP A 150 -7.11 -14.10 -6.57
N GLY A 151 -8.05 -13.60 -5.78
CA GLY A 151 -9.29 -14.30 -5.45
C GLY A 151 -10.24 -14.47 -6.64
N LYS A 152 -9.91 -13.89 -7.77
CA LYS A 152 -10.68 -13.98 -9.02
C LYS A 152 -10.20 -15.10 -9.93
N LYS A 153 -10.06 -16.29 -9.41
CA LYS A 153 -9.76 -17.47 -10.25
C LYS A 153 -11.02 -18.16 -10.79
N PHE A 154 -12.04 -17.42 -11.11
CA PHE A 154 -13.09 -17.91 -11.98
C PHE A 154 -12.78 -17.43 -13.41
N TYR A 155 -11.84 -18.10 -14.04
CA TYR A 155 -11.79 -18.06 -15.50
C TYR A 155 -13.08 -18.68 -16.00
N ALA A 156 -13.83 -17.95 -16.80
CA ALA A 156 -14.90 -18.55 -17.56
C ALA A 156 -14.29 -19.77 -18.28
N SER A 157 -14.83 -20.96 -18.03
CA SER A 157 -14.41 -22.18 -18.70
C SER A 157 -14.62 -22.00 -20.20
N GLY A 158 -13.55 -21.84 -20.94
CA GLY A 158 -13.63 -21.62 -22.38
C GLY A 158 -12.36 -20.98 -22.90
N PHE A 159 -11.23 -21.67 -22.80
CA PHE A 159 -10.13 -21.43 -23.69
C PHE A 159 -10.57 -21.93 -25.07
N SER A 160 -10.93 -21.02 -25.94
CA SER A 160 -10.96 -21.30 -27.37
C SER A 160 -9.58 -20.94 -27.90
N ILE A 161 -8.79 -21.92 -28.24
CA ILE A 161 -7.61 -21.75 -29.09
C ILE A 161 -8.17 -21.59 -30.50
N VAL A 162 -8.08 -20.40 -31.06
CA VAL A 162 -8.35 -20.15 -32.48
C VAL A 162 -7.05 -20.26 -33.23
#